data_8948d202c10780918ad83791eccf7138
#
_entry.id   8948d202c10780918ad83791eccf7138
#
_cell.length_a   1.000
_cell.length_b   1.000
_cell.length_c   1.000
_cell.angle_alpha   90.00
_cell.angle_beta   90.00
_cell.angle_gamma   90.00
#
_symmetry.space_group_name_H-M   'P 1'
#
loop_
_entity.id
_entity.type
_entity.pdbx_description
1 polymer ?
#
loop_
_entity_poly.entity_id
_entity_poly.type
_entity_poly.pdbx_seq_one_letter_code
_entity_poly.pdbx_strand_id
1 'polypeptide(L)'
;MAIVDLVQRTEAWFDWRKEGITASMIPVIMGLSAYQTPYQLWAEFVGLKEPDDLSGNYHVQRGVEQEPEAREAVENEYGRPYLPVCVEADHNPLFKASLDGLYQLGDDREVLEIKCPCEKIYNEILELKGSAPTFQMYAAQVQWQLNCSGATRGRLYFYLRGKRPISTGIQLNEAFIEKAEEMALQFWQLVKTKTPPPLDPERDTVVYELEQAPSDWASSVETYKAKAALVSEKETELKAMKAEMKELEKYFTSQVPDDVQTFDKDGIRATRVERKGTVDYKKVLSEVEQQLNIVIDDSLIANNTKPSSTYFRITVTDGDSSDETAAKDDIEQPKQVITARDPQAVMDDANISVEPKTNYAPRQTAPPKEEATVRSPKSFFDKATENMFF
;
A
#
# COMPACT_ATOMS: atom_id res chain seq x y z
N MET A 1 -11.69 31.87 -9.64
CA MET A 1 -11.64 30.55 -10.32
C MET A 1 -12.27 30.65 -11.70
N ALA A 2 -11.65 30.04 -12.70
CA ALA A 2 -12.25 29.82 -13.99
C ALA A 2 -12.91 28.42 -13.98
N ILE A 3 -14.21 28.36 -14.32
CA ILE A 3 -14.91 27.09 -14.49
C ILE A 3 -14.60 26.60 -15.90
N VAL A 4 -14.17 25.34 -16.01
CA VAL A 4 -13.86 24.69 -17.29
C VAL A 4 -15.03 23.77 -17.62
N ASP A 5 -15.59 23.94 -18.82
CA ASP A 5 -16.74 23.14 -19.29
C ASP A 5 -16.24 21.77 -19.79
N LEU A 6 -16.00 20.87 -18.84
CA LEU A 6 -15.55 19.49 -19.06
C LEU A 6 -16.36 18.51 -18.24
N VAL A 7 -16.75 17.42 -18.89
CA VAL A 7 -17.36 16.28 -18.19
C VAL A 7 -16.22 15.40 -17.64
N GLN A 8 -16.24 15.17 -16.33
CA GLN A 8 -15.24 14.33 -15.65
C GLN A 8 -15.24 12.91 -16.24
N ARG A 9 -14.04 12.30 -16.29
CA ARG A 9 -13.78 10.94 -16.79
C ARG A 9 -13.93 10.77 -18.32
N THR A 10 -14.01 11.86 -19.07
CA THR A 10 -13.90 11.86 -20.53
C THR A 10 -12.43 11.99 -20.97
N GLU A 11 -12.13 11.64 -22.23
CA GLU A 11 -10.78 11.81 -22.80
C GLU A 11 -10.29 13.25 -22.67
N ALA A 12 -11.13 14.23 -23.01
CA ALA A 12 -10.81 15.65 -22.87
C ALA A 12 -10.47 16.06 -21.43
N TRP A 13 -11.13 15.44 -20.44
CA TRP A 13 -10.83 15.66 -19.03
C TRP A 13 -9.48 15.05 -18.64
N PHE A 14 -9.13 13.87 -19.13
CA PHE A 14 -7.82 13.28 -18.90
C PHE A 14 -6.70 14.11 -19.51
N ASP A 15 -6.88 14.62 -20.72
CA ASP A 15 -5.89 15.48 -21.38
C ASP A 15 -5.71 16.80 -20.65
N TRP A 16 -6.82 17.45 -20.28
CA TRP A 16 -6.76 18.67 -19.45
C TRP A 16 -5.98 18.46 -18.14
N ARG A 17 -6.13 17.31 -17.50
CA ARG A 17 -5.40 16.99 -16.27
C ARG A 17 -3.89 16.85 -16.48
N LYS A 18 -3.46 16.34 -17.63
CA LYS A 18 -2.03 16.21 -17.98
C LYS A 18 -1.32 17.55 -18.20
N GLU A 19 -2.07 18.60 -18.44
CA GLU A 19 -1.52 19.94 -18.67
C GLU A 19 -1.28 20.75 -17.40
N GLY A 20 -1.47 20.19 -16.22
CA GLY A 20 -1.30 20.91 -14.96
C GLY A 20 -1.25 20.04 -13.73
N ILE A 21 -1.24 20.70 -12.59
CA ILE A 21 -1.23 20.08 -11.26
C ILE A 21 -2.65 20.02 -10.73
N THR A 22 -3.16 18.81 -10.57
CA THR A 22 -4.53 18.59 -10.07
C THR A 22 -4.54 18.29 -8.56
N ALA A 23 -5.70 18.49 -7.93
CA ALA A 23 -5.87 18.31 -6.49
C ALA A 23 -5.44 16.91 -5.99
N SER A 24 -5.71 15.85 -6.76
CA SER A 24 -5.32 14.48 -6.39
C SER A 24 -3.81 14.23 -6.45
N MET A 25 -3.04 15.08 -7.13
CA MET A 25 -1.58 14.98 -7.22
C MET A 25 -0.88 15.58 -6.00
N ILE A 26 -1.51 16.52 -5.30
CA ILE A 26 -0.91 17.23 -4.17
C ILE A 26 -0.50 16.28 -3.04
N PRO A 27 -1.32 15.31 -2.59
CA PRO A 27 -0.88 14.35 -1.60
C PRO A 27 0.35 13.54 -2.07
N VAL A 28 0.45 13.25 -3.37
CA VAL A 28 1.60 12.54 -3.95
C VAL A 28 2.84 13.44 -3.92
N ILE A 29 2.75 14.65 -4.45
CA ILE A 29 3.85 15.63 -4.52
C ILE A 29 4.40 15.95 -3.12
N MET A 30 3.52 16.02 -2.13
CA MET A 30 3.88 16.29 -0.73
C MET A 30 4.34 15.04 0.06
N GLY A 31 4.38 13.86 -0.58
CA GLY A 31 4.79 12.61 0.08
C GLY A 31 3.78 12.05 1.10
N LEU A 32 2.53 12.49 1.05
CA LEU A 32 1.45 12.04 1.93
C LEU A 32 0.69 10.83 1.38
N SER A 33 0.90 10.49 0.10
CA SER A 33 0.21 9.38 -0.55
C SER A 33 0.84 8.05 -0.19
N ALA A 34 0.01 7.10 0.31
CA ALA A 34 0.42 5.71 0.49
C ALA A 34 0.42 4.90 -0.83
N TYR A 35 -0.17 5.44 -1.91
CA TYR A 35 -0.42 4.70 -3.16
C TYR A 35 0.63 4.99 -4.24
N GLN A 36 1.15 6.20 -4.28
CA GLN A 36 2.06 6.65 -5.33
C GLN A 36 3.13 7.58 -4.75
N THR A 37 4.37 7.50 -5.26
CA THR A 37 5.46 8.39 -4.90
C THR A 37 5.57 9.57 -5.86
N PRO A 38 6.27 10.65 -5.50
CA PRO A 38 6.57 11.74 -6.44
C PRO A 38 7.33 11.27 -7.69
N TYR A 39 8.24 10.29 -7.53
CA TYR A 39 8.96 9.72 -8.67
C TYR A 39 8.04 8.98 -9.63
N GLN A 40 7.12 8.15 -9.12
CA GLN A 40 6.17 7.41 -9.95
C GLN A 40 5.24 8.35 -10.72
N LEU A 41 4.74 9.41 -10.05
CA LEU A 41 3.94 10.44 -10.71
C LEU A 41 4.74 11.18 -11.80
N TRP A 42 5.99 11.56 -11.50
CA TRP A 42 6.87 12.19 -12.47
C TRP A 42 7.14 11.28 -13.66
N ALA A 43 7.39 9.98 -13.44
CA ALA A 43 7.63 9.01 -14.49
C ALA A 43 6.44 8.87 -15.48
N GLU A 44 5.21 9.00 -14.97
CA GLU A 44 4.00 9.04 -15.81
C GLU A 44 3.96 10.30 -16.66
N PHE A 45 4.28 11.47 -16.09
CA PHE A 45 4.29 12.73 -16.84
C PHE A 45 5.34 12.79 -17.95
N VAL A 46 6.49 12.17 -17.74
CA VAL A 46 7.57 12.17 -18.75
C VAL A 46 7.50 10.98 -19.70
N GLY A 47 6.50 10.09 -19.54
CA GLY A 47 6.27 8.95 -20.42
C GLY A 47 7.19 7.76 -20.17
N LEU A 48 7.84 7.68 -19.00
CA LEU A 48 8.65 6.52 -18.60
C LEU A 48 7.82 5.40 -18.00
N LYS A 49 6.63 5.72 -17.51
CA LYS A 49 5.66 4.76 -16.98
C LYS A 49 4.28 5.10 -17.54
N GLU A 50 3.57 4.09 -18.03
CA GLU A 50 2.14 4.25 -18.32
C GLU A 50 1.36 4.32 -16.99
N PRO A 51 0.33 5.19 -16.90
CA PRO A 51 -0.57 5.19 -15.75
C PRO A 51 -1.20 3.82 -15.53
N ASP A 52 -1.33 3.41 -14.27
CA ASP A 52 -1.93 2.13 -13.95
C ASP A 52 -3.40 2.09 -14.40
N ASP A 53 -3.80 1.05 -15.13
CA ASP A 53 -5.20 0.83 -15.48
C ASP A 53 -5.98 0.38 -14.23
N LEU A 54 -6.72 1.33 -13.66
CA LEU A 54 -7.56 1.09 -12.48
C LEU A 54 -9.00 0.70 -12.85
N SER A 55 -9.34 0.52 -14.13
CA SER A 55 -10.71 0.18 -14.57
C SER A 55 -11.22 -1.12 -13.98
N GLY A 56 -10.34 -2.11 -13.78
CA GLY A 56 -10.63 -3.38 -13.12
C GLY A 56 -10.55 -3.36 -11.60
N ASN A 57 -10.16 -2.22 -10.98
CA ASN A 57 -9.99 -2.16 -9.54
C ASN A 57 -11.36 -2.06 -8.83
N TYR A 58 -11.68 -3.07 -8.03
CA TYR A 58 -12.94 -3.15 -7.28
C TYR A 58 -13.23 -1.90 -6.42
N HIS A 59 -12.20 -1.32 -5.78
CA HIS A 59 -12.38 -0.15 -4.93
C HIS A 59 -12.72 1.11 -5.73
N VAL A 60 -12.12 1.24 -6.92
CA VAL A 60 -12.42 2.34 -7.83
C VAL A 60 -13.82 2.20 -8.41
N GLN A 61 -14.19 1.01 -8.90
CA GLN A 61 -15.54 0.73 -9.41
C GLN A 61 -16.61 1.00 -8.35
N ARG A 62 -16.40 0.54 -7.12
CA ARG A 62 -17.31 0.81 -6.01
C ARG A 62 -17.42 2.31 -5.72
N GLY A 63 -16.31 3.06 -5.77
CA GLY A 63 -16.31 4.51 -5.62
C GLY A 63 -17.22 5.17 -6.65
N VAL A 64 -17.04 4.81 -7.91
CA VAL A 64 -17.85 5.32 -9.04
C VAL A 64 -19.34 4.99 -8.86
N GLU A 65 -19.65 3.77 -8.43
CA GLU A 65 -21.04 3.31 -8.21
C GLU A 65 -21.71 4.04 -7.05
N GLN A 66 -21.00 4.28 -5.94
CA GLN A 66 -21.58 4.86 -4.72
C GLN A 66 -21.54 6.38 -4.67
N GLU A 67 -20.74 7.04 -5.49
CA GLU A 67 -20.62 8.50 -5.51
C GLU A 67 -21.97 9.23 -5.71
N PRO A 68 -22.87 8.82 -6.63
CA PRO A 68 -24.18 9.45 -6.77
C PRO A 68 -25.04 9.35 -5.50
N GLU A 69 -25.05 8.18 -4.84
CA GLU A 69 -25.78 7.97 -3.59
C GLU A 69 -25.21 8.83 -2.46
N ALA A 70 -23.87 8.91 -2.39
CA ALA A 70 -23.19 9.74 -1.41
C ALA A 70 -23.48 11.22 -1.61
N ARG A 71 -23.57 11.68 -2.86
CA ARG A 71 -23.94 13.05 -3.21
C ARG A 71 -25.37 13.36 -2.78
N GLU A 72 -26.32 12.51 -3.11
CA GLU A 72 -27.70 12.66 -2.66
C GLU A 72 -27.80 12.69 -1.13
N ALA A 73 -27.04 11.82 -0.43
CA ALA A 73 -27.04 11.77 1.03
C ALA A 73 -26.53 13.08 1.64
N VAL A 74 -25.42 13.65 1.15
CA VAL A 74 -24.89 14.92 1.68
C VAL A 74 -25.77 16.10 1.31
N GLU A 75 -26.36 16.14 0.12
CA GLU A 75 -27.30 17.18 -0.30
C GLU A 75 -28.55 17.20 0.58
N ASN A 76 -29.09 16.03 0.89
CA ASN A 76 -30.21 15.89 1.82
C ASN A 76 -29.85 16.27 3.26
N GLU A 77 -28.64 15.89 3.72
CA GLU A 77 -28.17 16.19 5.08
C GLU A 77 -28.00 17.69 5.31
N TYR A 78 -27.49 18.43 4.31
CA TYR A 78 -27.18 19.85 4.45
C TYR A 78 -28.16 20.78 3.75
N GLY A 79 -29.12 20.25 3.00
CA GLY A 79 -30.10 21.04 2.26
C GLY A 79 -29.49 21.93 1.18
N ARG A 80 -28.39 21.48 0.54
CA ARG A 80 -27.61 22.25 -0.43
C ARG A 80 -27.31 21.41 -1.65
N PRO A 81 -27.47 21.93 -2.87
CA PRO A 81 -27.04 21.26 -4.09
C PRO A 81 -25.51 21.41 -4.26
N TYR A 82 -24.82 20.33 -4.62
CA TYR A 82 -23.42 20.32 -4.93
C TYR A 82 -23.19 19.91 -6.38
N LEU A 83 -22.76 20.86 -7.20
CA LEU A 83 -22.57 20.64 -8.63
C LEU A 83 -21.13 20.17 -8.91
N PRO A 84 -20.91 19.04 -9.60
CA PRO A 84 -19.59 18.62 -10.04
C PRO A 84 -19.07 19.58 -11.10
N VAL A 85 -17.87 20.13 -10.88
CA VAL A 85 -17.24 21.10 -11.78
C VAL A 85 -15.73 20.88 -11.88
N CYS A 86 -15.16 21.28 -13.00
CA CYS A 86 -13.72 21.43 -13.17
C CYS A 86 -13.34 22.90 -13.08
N VAL A 87 -12.28 23.21 -12.37
CA VAL A 87 -11.85 24.60 -12.14
C VAL A 87 -10.34 24.76 -12.31
N GLU A 88 -9.96 25.96 -12.73
CA GLU A 88 -8.58 26.47 -12.73
C GLU A 88 -8.48 27.66 -11.76
N ALA A 89 -7.34 27.75 -11.06
CA ALA A 89 -7.11 28.86 -10.17
C ALA A 89 -6.89 30.17 -10.96
N ASP A 90 -7.52 31.29 -10.54
CA ASP A 90 -7.37 32.59 -11.21
C ASP A 90 -5.91 33.10 -11.23
N HIS A 91 -5.16 32.81 -10.19
CA HIS A 91 -3.78 33.30 -10.03
C HIS A 91 -2.76 32.43 -10.78
N ASN A 92 -3.11 31.18 -11.10
CA ASN A 92 -2.24 30.28 -11.87
C ASN A 92 -3.05 29.16 -12.54
N PRO A 93 -3.25 29.20 -13.86
CA PRO A 93 -4.06 28.19 -14.58
C PRO A 93 -3.41 26.79 -14.61
N LEU A 94 -2.14 26.67 -14.21
CA LEU A 94 -1.49 25.36 -13.98
C LEU A 94 -2.16 24.58 -12.82
N PHE A 95 -2.76 25.30 -11.87
CA PHE A 95 -3.41 24.71 -10.70
C PHE A 95 -4.85 24.41 -11.01
N LYS A 96 -5.17 23.13 -11.02
CA LYS A 96 -6.45 22.59 -11.50
C LYS A 96 -7.12 21.74 -10.42
N ALA A 97 -8.43 21.70 -10.43
CA ALA A 97 -9.19 20.80 -9.58
C ALA A 97 -10.46 20.31 -10.28
N SER A 98 -10.75 19.03 -10.14
CA SER A 98 -12.08 18.47 -10.36
C SER A 98 -12.73 18.33 -9.01
N LEU A 99 -13.89 18.92 -8.83
CA LEU A 99 -14.65 18.92 -7.59
C LEU A 99 -15.78 17.90 -7.72
N ASP A 100 -15.95 17.05 -6.72
CA ASP A 100 -17.14 16.18 -6.66
C ASP A 100 -18.39 17.01 -6.44
N GLY A 101 -18.27 18.19 -5.83
CA GLY A 101 -19.33 19.15 -5.74
C GLY A 101 -18.86 20.54 -5.35
N LEU A 102 -19.49 21.54 -5.91
CA LEU A 102 -19.38 22.94 -5.50
C LEU A 102 -20.76 23.47 -5.17
N TYR A 103 -20.97 23.88 -3.92
CA TYR A 103 -22.08 24.73 -3.54
C TYR A 103 -21.67 26.18 -3.71
N GLN A 104 -22.51 26.96 -4.35
CA GLN A 104 -22.32 28.41 -4.48
C GLN A 104 -23.64 29.15 -4.41
N LEU A 105 -23.76 30.08 -3.47
CA LEU A 105 -24.89 31.03 -3.36
C LEU A 105 -24.31 32.42 -3.05
N GLY A 106 -24.27 33.29 -4.03
CA GLY A 106 -23.57 34.56 -3.92
C GLY A 106 -22.06 34.33 -3.66
N ASP A 107 -21.59 34.94 -2.56
CA ASP A 107 -20.18 34.77 -2.13
C ASP A 107 -19.95 33.53 -1.26
N ASP A 108 -21.03 32.87 -0.85
CA ASP A 108 -20.94 31.63 -0.05
C ASP A 108 -20.58 30.45 -0.93
N ARG A 109 -19.38 29.91 -0.73
CA ARG A 109 -18.85 28.75 -1.46
C ARG A 109 -18.41 27.66 -0.49
N GLU A 110 -18.75 26.41 -0.85
CA GLU A 110 -18.29 25.24 -0.14
C GLU A 110 -17.93 24.14 -1.15
N VAL A 111 -16.71 23.63 -1.05
CA VAL A 111 -16.25 22.49 -1.84
C VAL A 111 -16.68 21.19 -1.16
N LEU A 112 -17.14 20.23 -1.94
CA LEU A 112 -17.43 18.88 -1.50
C LEU A 112 -16.45 17.90 -2.17
N GLU A 113 -15.80 17.09 -1.34
CA GLU A 113 -15.04 15.90 -1.76
C GLU A 113 -15.68 14.67 -1.15
N ILE A 114 -16.03 13.71 -2.00
CA ILE A 114 -16.68 12.45 -1.62
C ILE A 114 -15.66 11.31 -1.71
N LYS A 115 -15.61 10.49 -0.67
CA LYS A 115 -14.84 9.25 -0.66
C LYS A 115 -15.72 8.08 -0.24
N CYS A 116 -15.65 6.98 -1.00
CA CYS A 116 -16.35 5.73 -0.69
C CYS A 116 -15.33 4.67 -0.23
N PRO A 117 -14.83 4.73 1.02
CA PRO A 117 -13.77 3.86 1.50
C PRO A 117 -14.26 2.42 1.70
N CYS A 118 -13.32 1.46 1.77
CA CYS A 118 -13.62 0.15 2.31
C CYS A 118 -13.82 0.22 3.84
N GLU A 119 -14.40 -0.83 4.41
CA GLU A 119 -14.70 -0.87 5.84
C GLU A 119 -13.45 -0.68 6.72
N LYS A 120 -12.30 -1.20 6.29
CA LYS A 120 -11.02 -1.00 6.99
C LYS A 120 -10.66 0.47 7.10
N ILE A 121 -10.71 1.21 5.99
CA ILE A 121 -10.38 2.65 5.94
C ILE A 121 -11.45 3.46 6.65
N TYR A 122 -12.72 3.11 6.51
CA TYR A 122 -13.81 3.76 7.24
C TYR A 122 -13.60 3.67 8.76
N ASN A 123 -13.26 2.48 9.28
CA ASN A 123 -12.99 2.27 10.69
C ASN A 123 -11.72 3.00 11.16
N GLU A 124 -10.65 3.02 10.34
CA GLU A 124 -9.45 3.80 10.62
C GLU A 124 -9.78 5.30 10.82
N ILE A 125 -10.58 5.87 9.90
CA ILE A 125 -10.98 7.28 9.99
C ILE A 125 -11.89 7.53 11.19
N LEU A 126 -12.79 6.61 11.50
CA LEU A 126 -13.68 6.72 12.66
C LEU A 126 -12.91 6.73 13.98
N GLU A 127 -11.87 5.91 14.08
CA GLU A 127 -11.03 5.75 15.27
C GLU A 127 -10.01 6.88 15.41
N LEU A 128 -9.21 7.13 14.36
CA LEU A 128 -8.09 8.06 14.38
C LEU A 128 -8.48 9.49 13.98
N LYS A 129 -9.66 9.66 13.41
CA LYS A 129 -10.17 10.97 12.97
C LYS A 129 -9.15 11.71 12.08
N GLY A 130 -8.82 12.96 12.42
CA GLY A 130 -7.88 13.78 11.67
C GLY A 130 -6.43 13.30 11.70
N SER A 131 -6.05 12.44 12.64
CA SER A 131 -4.71 11.83 12.67
C SER A 131 -4.57 10.61 11.76
N ALA A 132 -5.67 10.10 11.17
CA ALA A 132 -5.60 9.00 10.21
C ALA A 132 -4.78 9.43 8.97
N PRO A 133 -3.73 8.67 8.57
CA PRO A 133 -2.94 9.01 7.38
C PRO A 133 -3.81 9.16 6.12
N THR A 134 -4.83 8.31 5.97
CA THR A 134 -5.77 8.39 4.86
C THR A 134 -6.60 9.67 4.89
N PHE A 135 -7.02 10.13 6.07
CA PHE A 135 -7.71 11.40 6.22
C PHE A 135 -6.81 12.57 5.82
N GLN A 136 -5.57 12.61 6.30
CA GLN A 136 -4.60 13.67 6.00
C GLN A 136 -4.32 13.78 4.49
N MET A 137 -4.20 12.64 3.82
CA MET A 137 -4.06 12.57 2.37
C MET A 137 -5.24 13.24 1.64
N TYR A 138 -6.48 12.94 2.03
CA TYR A 138 -7.66 13.53 1.40
C TYR A 138 -7.87 14.99 1.81
N ALA A 139 -7.52 15.36 3.04
CA ALA A 139 -7.57 16.76 3.48
C ALA A 139 -6.61 17.64 2.66
N ALA A 140 -5.42 17.14 2.31
CA ALA A 140 -4.49 17.82 1.42
C ALA A 140 -5.09 18.05 0.02
N GLN A 141 -5.82 17.08 -0.52
CA GLN A 141 -6.58 17.22 -1.77
C GLN A 141 -7.62 18.32 -1.65
N VAL A 142 -8.42 18.34 -0.57
CA VAL A 142 -9.44 19.36 -0.34
C VAL A 142 -8.82 20.75 -0.21
N GLN A 143 -7.70 20.90 0.49
CA GLN A 143 -7.00 22.18 0.59
C GLN A 143 -6.67 22.76 -0.80
N TRP A 144 -6.16 21.94 -1.71
CA TRP A 144 -5.89 22.38 -3.08
C TRP A 144 -7.17 22.73 -3.85
N GLN A 145 -8.24 22.00 -3.64
CA GLN A 145 -9.54 22.31 -4.23
C GLN A 145 -10.06 23.68 -3.76
N LEU A 146 -9.86 24.00 -2.46
CA LEU A 146 -10.18 25.31 -1.91
C LEU A 146 -9.36 26.41 -2.59
N ASN A 147 -8.06 26.20 -2.75
CA ASN A 147 -7.17 27.13 -3.44
C ASN A 147 -7.62 27.37 -4.89
N CYS A 148 -7.88 26.32 -5.66
CA CYS A 148 -8.30 26.45 -7.05
C CYS A 148 -9.70 27.10 -7.19
N SER A 149 -10.62 26.81 -6.29
CA SER A 149 -12.00 27.30 -6.35
C SER A 149 -12.19 28.70 -5.72
N GLY A 150 -11.22 29.19 -4.93
CA GLY A 150 -11.37 30.41 -4.13
C GLY A 150 -12.42 30.27 -3.01
N ALA A 151 -12.75 29.03 -2.62
CA ALA A 151 -13.59 28.76 -1.46
C ALA A 151 -12.72 28.77 -0.19
N THR A 152 -13.29 29.24 0.92
CA THR A 152 -12.60 29.26 2.20
C THR A 152 -12.92 28.05 3.08
N ARG A 153 -13.91 27.27 2.68
CA ARG A 153 -14.31 26.05 3.39
C ARG A 153 -14.66 24.93 2.41
N GLY A 154 -14.47 23.72 2.87
CA GLY A 154 -14.83 22.50 2.16
C GLY A 154 -15.36 21.44 3.10
N ARG A 155 -15.86 20.40 2.53
CA ARG A 155 -16.38 19.23 3.22
C ARG A 155 -15.76 17.98 2.66
N LEU A 156 -15.17 17.17 3.52
CA LEU A 156 -14.73 15.82 3.22
C LEU A 156 -15.78 14.85 3.74
N TYR A 157 -16.38 14.10 2.84
CA TYR A 157 -17.52 13.23 3.12
C TYR A 157 -17.18 11.77 2.79
N PHE A 158 -17.14 10.92 3.82
CA PHE A 158 -16.88 9.50 3.68
C PHE A 158 -18.20 8.74 3.73
N TYR A 159 -18.55 8.12 2.61
CA TYR A 159 -19.76 7.34 2.47
C TYR A 159 -19.44 5.85 2.34
N LEU A 160 -20.07 5.03 3.17
CA LEU A 160 -20.02 3.58 3.07
C LEU A 160 -21.46 3.05 3.21
N ARG A 161 -21.97 2.41 2.15
CA ARG A 161 -23.34 1.90 2.13
C ARG A 161 -23.60 1.03 3.37
N GLY A 162 -24.69 1.31 4.09
CA GLY A 162 -25.06 0.62 5.33
C GLY A 162 -24.37 1.12 6.60
N LYS A 163 -23.52 2.14 6.52
CA LYS A 163 -22.91 2.83 7.67
C LYS A 163 -23.36 4.30 7.72
N ARG A 164 -23.27 4.91 8.90
CA ARG A 164 -23.49 6.36 9.01
C ARG A 164 -22.35 7.09 8.30
N PRO A 165 -22.61 8.06 7.41
CA PRO A 165 -21.55 8.84 6.80
C PRO A 165 -20.69 9.57 7.84
N ILE A 166 -19.40 9.73 7.54
CA ILE A 166 -18.48 10.58 8.32
C ILE A 166 -18.29 11.87 7.54
N SER A 167 -18.68 13.00 8.12
CA SER A 167 -18.58 14.30 7.49
C SER A 167 -17.68 15.21 8.30
N THR A 168 -16.68 15.82 7.66
CA THR A 168 -15.73 16.73 8.32
C THR A 168 -15.58 18.01 7.52
N GLY A 169 -15.77 19.16 8.19
CA GLY A 169 -15.50 20.47 7.61
C GLY A 169 -14.00 20.74 7.54
N ILE A 170 -13.53 21.25 6.42
CA ILE A 170 -12.15 21.66 6.18
C ILE A 170 -12.13 23.17 5.94
N GLN A 171 -11.32 23.91 6.71
CA GLN A 171 -11.10 25.32 6.49
C GLN A 171 -9.83 25.51 5.66
N LEU A 172 -9.80 26.57 4.84
CA LEU A 172 -8.60 26.92 4.08
C LEU A 172 -7.45 27.21 5.04
N ASN A 173 -6.32 26.56 4.81
CA ASN A 173 -5.07 26.78 5.53
C ASN A 173 -4.05 27.44 4.59
N GLU A 174 -3.88 28.75 4.71
CA GLU A 174 -3.01 29.54 3.84
C GLU A 174 -1.55 29.06 3.89
N ALA A 175 -1.04 28.73 5.08
CA ALA A 175 0.32 28.22 5.23
C ALA A 175 0.53 26.84 4.57
N PHE A 176 -0.50 25.99 4.57
CA PHE A 176 -0.47 24.74 3.82
C PHE A 176 -0.45 25.01 2.32
N ILE A 177 -1.29 25.95 1.84
CA ILE A 177 -1.37 26.28 0.42
C ILE A 177 -0.05 26.86 -0.09
N GLU A 178 0.55 27.80 0.64
CA GLU A 178 1.86 28.37 0.27
C GLU A 178 2.90 27.26 0.06
N LYS A 179 2.96 26.29 0.97
CA LYS A 179 3.88 25.16 0.87
C LYS A 179 3.53 24.21 -0.27
N ALA A 180 2.23 23.93 -0.46
CA ALA A 180 1.74 23.05 -1.53
C ALA A 180 2.04 23.66 -2.92
N GLU A 181 1.84 24.97 -3.10
CA GLU A 181 2.16 25.68 -4.35
C GLU A 181 3.66 25.66 -4.65
N GLU A 182 4.51 25.94 -3.63
CA GLU A 182 5.96 25.83 -3.77
C GLU A 182 6.37 24.45 -4.29
N MET A 183 5.90 23.38 -3.62
CA MET A 183 6.24 22.01 -3.98
C MET A 183 5.66 21.61 -5.35
N ALA A 184 4.44 22.05 -5.66
CA ALA A 184 3.80 21.79 -6.96
C ALA A 184 4.61 22.45 -8.12
N LEU A 185 5.05 23.68 -7.95
CA LEU A 185 5.86 24.37 -8.95
C LEU A 185 7.25 23.75 -9.10
N GLN A 186 7.88 23.33 -8.00
CA GLN A 186 9.16 22.59 -8.04
C GLN A 186 8.97 21.26 -8.77
N PHE A 187 7.93 20.50 -8.46
CA PHE A 187 7.60 19.25 -9.16
C PHE A 187 7.36 19.48 -10.66
N TRP A 188 6.59 20.50 -11.01
CA TRP A 188 6.32 20.82 -12.40
C TRP A 188 7.59 21.22 -13.17
N GLN A 189 8.52 21.88 -12.52
CA GLN A 189 9.84 22.18 -13.09
C GLN A 189 10.63 20.89 -13.38
N LEU A 190 10.59 19.91 -12.46
CA LEU A 190 11.22 18.60 -12.69
C LEU A 190 10.59 17.85 -13.88
N VAL A 191 9.27 17.95 -14.05
CA VAL A 191 8.58 17.40 -15.22
C VAL A 191 9.06 18.08 -16.51
N LYS A 192 9.12 19.44 -16.55
CA LYS A 192 9.55 20.19 -17.72
C LYS A 192 10.99 19.92 -18.12
N THR A 193 11.87 19.77 -17.15
CA THR A 193 13.30 19.49 -17.38
C THR A 193 13.62 18.03 -17.53
N LYS A 194 12.62 17.16 -17.37
CA LYS A 194 12.77 15.68 -17.31
C LYS A 194 13.82 15.24 -16.28
N THR A 195 13.92 16.00 -15.20
CA THR A 195 14.81 15.68 -14.09
C THR A 195 14.03 14.90 -13.04
N PRO A 196 14.45 13.70 -12.65
CA PRO A 196 13.71 12.89 -11.68
C PRO A 196 13.74 13.52 -10.28
N PRO A 197 12.63 13.49 -9.53
CA PRO A 197 12.65 13.78 -8.10
C PRO A 197 13.43 12.69 -7.33
N PRO A 198 13.77 12.93 -6.05
CA PRO A 198 14.38 11.92 -5.21
C PRO A 198 13.56 10.64 -5.17
N LEU A 199 14.26 9.49 -5.24
CA LEU A 199 13.64 8.18 -5.15
C LEU A 199 13.27 7.83 -3.70
N ASP A 200 12.15 7.18 -3.52
CA ASP A 200 11.83 6.43 -2.31
C ASP A 200 12.42 5.01 -2.48
N PRO A 201 13.49 4.65 -1.75
CA PRO A 201 14.21 3.39 -1.99
C PRO A 201 13.38 2.14 -1.67
N GLU A 202 12.29 2.29 -0.89
CA GLU A 202 11.41 1.16 -0.53
C GLU A 202 10.26 0.97 -1.54
N ARG A 203 9.89 2.04 -2.26
CA ARG A 203 8.67 2.08 -3.09
C ARG A 203 8.94 2.30 -4.57
N ASP A 204 10.09 2.88 -4.93
CA ASP A 204 10.38 3.23 -6.30
C ASP A 204 11.26 2.19 -6.97
N THR A 205 10.80 1.74 -8.13
CA THR A 205 11.60 0.89 -9.02
C THR A 205 12.12 1.75 -10.16
N VAL A 206 13.42 1.86 -10.29
CA VAL A 206 14.04 2.56 -11.41
C VAL A 206 13.92 1.67 -12.65
N VAL A 207 13.21 2.15 -13.66
CA VAL A 207 13.25 1.50 -14.99
C VAL A 207 14.52 1.95 -15.68
N TYR A 208 15.53 1.06 -15.71
CA TYR A 208 16.72 1.26 -16.54
C TYR A 208 16.37 0.84 -17.97
N GLU A 209 16.38 1.77 -18.90
CA GLU A 209 16.59 1.40 -20.29
C GLU A 209 18.06 0.99 -20.44
N LEU A 210 18.30 -0.29 -20.59
CA LEU A 210 19.61 -0.78 -20.97
C LEU A 210 19.89 -0.33 -22.40
N GLU A 211 20.58 0.81 -22.55
CA GLU A 211 21.02 1.31 -23.87
C GLU A 211 21.87 0.27 -24.62
N GLN A 212 22.54 -0.63 -23.90
CA GLN A 212 23.28 -1.77 -24.46
C GLN A 212 23.08 -2.99 -23.53
N ALA A 213 22.07 -3.78 -23.82
CA ALA A 213 21.97 -5.09 -23.19
C ALA A 213 23.10 -6.02 -23.65
N PRO A 214 23.66 -6.87 -22.77
CA PRO A 214 24.59 -7.94 -23.18
C PRO A 214 24.00 -8.77 -24.34
N SER A 215 24.86 -9.29 -25.21
CA SER A 215 24.43 -10.03 -26.42
C SER A 215 23.58 -11.26 -26.14
N ASP A 216 23.68 -11.82 -24.94
CA ASP A 216 22.91 -12.97 -24.43
C ASP A 216 21.66 -12.59 -23.64
N TRP A 217 21.40 -11.29 -23.42
CA TRP A 217 20.25 -10.80 -22.63
C TRP A 217 18.92 -11.32 -23.18
N ALA A 218 18.68 -11.14 -24.48
CA ALA A 218 17.43 -11.54 -25.12
C ALA A 218 17.16 -13.05 -24.97
N SER A 219 18.20 -13.89 -25.21
CA SER A 219 18.08 -15.34 -25.06
C SER A 219 17.88 -15.76 -23.60
N SER A 220 18.52 -15.04 -22.67
CA SER A 220 18.34 -15.27 -21.22
C SER A 220 16.94 -14.92 -20.77
N VAL A 221 16.37 -13.81 -21.26
CA VAL A 221 14.97 -13.41 -20.98
C VAL A 221 13.99 -14.44 -21.51
N GLU A 222 14.16 -14.92 -22.75
CA GLU A 222 13.29 -15.97 -23.31
C GLU A 222 13.38 -17.27 -22.49
N THR A 223 14.60 -17.68 -22.14
CA THR A 223 14.83 -18.86 -21.30
C THR A 223 14.16 -18.71 -19.93
N TYR A 224 14.29 -17.54 -19.30
CA TYR A 224 13.66 -17.26 -18.00
C TYR A 224 12.13 -17.30 -18.10
N LYS A 225 11.54 -16.64 -19.10
CA LYS A 225 10.09 -16.65 -19.31
C LYS A 225 9.55 -18.06 -19.55
N ALA A 226 10.22 -18.85 -20.37
CA ALA A 226 9.84 -20.24 -20.62
C ALA A 226 9.87 -21.10 -19.33
N LYS A 227 10.94 -20.94 -18.54
CA LYS A 227 11.06 -21.65 -17.25
C LYS A 227 10.01 -21.17 -16.24
N ALA A 228 9.75 -19.86 -16.17
CA ALA A 228 8.74 -19.31 -15.27
C ALA A 228 7.31 -19.81 -15.61
N ALA A 229 6.99 -19.91 -16.90
CA ALA A 229 5.72 -20.50 -17.34
C ALA A 229 5.62 -21.96 -16.95
N LEU A 230 6.69 -22.75 -17.14
CA LEU A 230 6.72 -24.17 -16.75
C LEU A 230 6.61 -24.34 -15.22
N VAL A 231 7.27 -23.49 -14.44
CA VAL A 231 7.14 -23.52 -12.97
C VAL A 231 5.70 -23.24 -12.55
N SER A 232 5.06 -22.22 -13.10
CA SER A 232 3.66 -21.88 -12.81
C SER A 232 2.70 -23.02 -13.16
N GLU A 233 2.91 -23.69 -14.31
CA GLU A 233 2.15 -24.88 -14.70
C GLU A 233 2.33 -26.01 -13.69
N LYS A 234 3.57 -26.31 -13.30
CA LYS A 234 3.88 -27.36 -12.33
C LYS A 234 3.35 -27.05 -10.92
N GLU A 235 3.38 -25.79 -10.50
CA GLU A 235 2.78 -25.38 -9.23
C GLU A 235 1.25 -25.57 -9.24
N THR A 236 0.60 -25.33 -10.37
CA THR A 236 -0.84 -25.56 -10.55
C THR A 236 -1.16 -27.05 -10.49
N GLU A 237 -0.41 -27.89 -11.22
CA GLU A 237 -0.53 -29.35 -11.16
C GLU A 237 -0.28 -29.89 -9.74
N LEU A 238 0.77 -29.39 -9.09
CA LEU A 238 1.11 -29.78 -7.71
C LEU A 238 0.00 -29.39 -6.73
N LYS A 239 -0.59 -28.21 -6.92
CA LYS A 239 -1.72 -27.76 -6.09
C LYS A 239 -2.95 -28.67 -6.27
N ALA A 240 -3.24 -29.08 -7.49
CA ALA A 240 -4.33 -30.02 -7.78
C ALA A 240 -4.07 -31.37 -7.13
N MET A 241 -2.89 -31.96 -7.33
CA MET A 241 -2.50 -33.24 -6.70
C MET A 241 -2.57 -33.18 -5.17
N LYS A 242 -2.08 -32.07 -4.56
CA LYS A 242 -2.18 -31.88 -3.10
C LYS A 242 -3.64 -31.78 -2.62
N ALA A 243 -4.53 -31.20 -3.42
CA ALA A 243 -5.96 -31.17 -3.10
C ALA A 243 -6.58 -32.57 -3.12
N GLU A 244 -6.26 -33.38 -4.13
CA GLU A 244 -6.70 -34.77 -4.22
C GLU A 244 -6.16 -35.61 -3.06
N MET A 245 -4.87 -35.48 -2.75
CA MET A 245 -4.26 -36.14 -1.59
C MET A 245 -4.99 -35.77 -0.29
N LYS A 246 -5.32 -34.50 -0.10
CA LYS A 246 -6.05 -34.02 1.09
C LYS A 246 -7.44 -34.65 1.22
N GLU A 247 -8.13 -34.88 0.13
CA GLU A 247 -9.43 -35.60 0.16
C GLU A 247 -9.25 -37.08 0.55
N LEU A 248 -8.19 -37.74 0.04
CA LEU A 248 -7.84 -39.10 0.46
C LEU A 248 -7.42 -39.16 1.94
N GLU A 249 -6.65 -38.18 2.40
CA GLU A 249 -6.28 -38.03 3.82
C GLU A 249 -7.51 -37.90 4.73
N LYS A 250 -8.50 -37.09 4.31
CA LYS A 250 -9.77 -36.99 5.04
C LYS A 250 -10.52 -38.34 5.07
N TYR A 251 -10.54 -39.05 3.93
CA TYR A 251 -11.12 -40.35 3.88
C TYR A 251 -10.45 -41.34 4.86
N PHE A 252 -9.11 -41.44 4.85
CA PHE A 252 -8.37 -42.33 5.76
C PHE A 252 -8.61 -41.95 7.22
N THR A 253 -8.56 -40.67 7.54
CA THR A 253 -8.75 -40.20 8.92
C THR A 253 -10.18 -40.41 9.42
N SER A 254 -11.19 -40.39 8.52
CA SER A 254 -12.56 -40.66 8.89
C SER A 254 -12.82 -42.15 9.25
N GLN A 255 -11.91 -43.07 8.85
CA GLN A 255 -11.98 -44.46 9.20
C GLN A 255 -11.33 -44.82 10.53
N VAL A 256 -10.65 -43.86 11.17
CA VAL A 256 -9.91 -44.05 12.44
C VAL A 256 -10.88 -43.79 13.61
N PRO A 257 -11.19 -44.79 14.47
CA PRO A 257 -12.00 -44.56 15.67
C PRO A 257 -11.39 -43.50 16.59
N ASP A 258 -12.24 -42.82 17.37
CA ASP A 258 -11.80 -41.73 18.22
C ASP A 258 -10.83 -42.11 19.33
N ASP A 259 -10.87 -43.37 19.77
CA ASP A 259 -10.02 -43.95 20.80
C ASP A 259 -8.70 -44.53 20.28
N VAL A 260 -8.48 -44.51 18.95
CA VAL A 260 -7.27 -45.02 18.31
C VAL A 260 -6.25 -43.92 18.07
N GLN A 261 -5.04 -44.11 18.59
CA GLN A 261 -3.93 -43.17 18.43
C GLN A 261 -3.23 -43.34 17.07
N THR A 262 -3.03 -44.56 16.64
CA THR A 262 -2.33 -44.86 15.38
C THR A 262 -3.05 -46.00 14.66
N PHE A 263 -3.28 -45.83 13.38
CA PHE A 263 -3.84 -46.79 12.45
C PHE A 263 -2.79 -47.08 11.36
N ASP A 264 -2.53 -48.33 11.09
CA ASP A 264 -1.59 -48.77 10.03
C ASP A 264 -2.23 -49.94 9.26
N LYS A 265 -2.41 -49.78 7.95
CA LYS A 265 -2.90 -50.80 7.08
C LYS A 265 -2.51 -50.56 5.63
N ASP A 266 -2.11 -51.60 4.96
CA ASP A 266 -1.84 -51.63 3.50
C ASP A 266 -0.85 -50.52 3.07
N GLY A 267 0.18 -50.23 3.92
CA GLY A 267 1.19 -49.20 3.65
C GLY A 267 0.78 -47.77 3.95
N ILE A 268 -0.41 -47.56 4.55
CA ILE A 268 -0.85 -46.24 5.03
C ILE A 268 -0.91 -46.24 6.54
N ARG A 269 -0.14 -45.31 7.14
CA ARG A 269 -0.16 -45.07 8.59
C ARG A 269 -0.74 -43.70 8.90
N ALA A 270 -1.80 -43.62 9.69
CA ALA A 270 -2.36 -42.37 10.22
C ALA A 270 -2.15 -42.33 11.72
N THR A 271 -1.49 -41.28 12.21
CA THR A 271 -1.22 -41.06 13.63
C THR A 271 -1.88 -39.76 14.05
N ARG A 272 -2.64 -39.79 15.15
CA ARG A 272 -3.25 -38.62 15.76
C ARG A 272 -2.20 -37.86 16.54
N VAL A 273 -1.86 -36.64 16.08
CA VAL A 273 -0.85 -35.79 16.69
C VAL A 273 -1.53 -34.57 17.30
N GLU A 274 -1.36 -34.38 18.59
CA GLU A 274 -1.81 -33.20 19.29
C GLU A 274 -0.72 -32.11 19.28
N ARG A 275 -1.03 -30.95 18.71
CA ARG A 275 -0.15 -29.79 18.76
C ARG A 275 -0.63 -28.83 19.85
N LYS A 276 0.28 -28.44 20.72
CA LYS A 276 0.01 -27.33 21.66
C LYS A 276 -0.25 -26.04 20.88
N GLY A 277 -1.19 -25.25 21.36
CA GLY A 277 -1.46 -23.94 20.79
C GLY A 277 -0.24 -23.03 20.88
N THR A 278 -0.08 -22.13 19.92
CA THR A 278 0.99 -21.12 19.92
C THR A 278 0.50 -19.85 20.63
N VAL A 279 1.40 -19.23 21.42
CA VAL A 279 1.10 -17.96 22.08
C VAL A 279 1.20 -16.83 21.04
N ASP A 280 0.20 -15.95 21.01
CA ASP A 280 0.26 -14.71 20.23
C ASP A 280 1.01 -13.64 21.06
N TYR A 281 2.33 -13.68 20.98
CA TYR A 281 3.18 -12.75 21.74
C TYR A 281 2.96 -11.28 21.33
N LYS A 282 2.55 -11.02 20.11
CA LYS A 282 2.28 -9.65 19.64
C LYS A 282 1.07 -9.07 20.36
N LYS A 283 0.04 -9.89 20.51
CA LYS A 283 -1.17 -9.50 21.25
C LYS A 283 -0.87 -9.35 22.74
N VAL A 284 -0.09 -10.26 23.32
CA VAL A 284 0.35 -10.18 24.72
C VAL A 284 1.12 -8.89 24.97
N LEU A 285 2.08 -8.54 24.14
CA LEU A 285 2.86 -7.30 24.26
C LEU A 285 1.97 -6.06 24.14
N SER A 286 1.04 -6.05 23.18
CA SER A 286 0.11 -4.92 23.03
C SER A 286 -0.76 -4.71 24.27
N GLU A 287 -1.21 -5.80 24.88
CA GLU A 287 -2.00 -5.72 26.12
C GLU A 287 -1.16 -5.23 27.31
N VAL A 288 0.12 -5.60 27.37
CA VAL A 288 1.06 -5.13 28.40
C VAL A 288 1.36 -3.63 28.24
N GLU A 289 1.57 -3.17 27.02
CA GLU A 289 1.79 -1.74 26.74
C GLU A 289 0.60 -0.87 27.16
N GLN A 290 -0.62 -1.38 27.01
CA GLN A 290 -1.82 -0.65 27.44
C GLN A 290 -1.98 -0.59 28.97
N GLN A 291 -1.31 -1.46 29.70
CA GLN A 291 -1.50 -1.62 31.14
C GLN A 291 -0.18 -1.49 31.93
N LEU A 292 0.58 -0.42 31.69
CA LEU A 292 1.94 -0.08 32.15
C LEU A 292 2.34 -0.41 33.59
N ASN A 293 1.58 -1.20 34.34
CA ASN A 293 1.87 -1.64 35.73
C ASN A 293 1.43 -3.06 36.06
N ILE A 294 1.31 -3.96 35.09
CA ILE A 294 0.81 -5.30 35.35
C ILE A 294 1.92 -6.35 35.18
N VAL A 295 2.02 -7.24 36.15
CA VAL A 295 2.78 -8.49 36.00
C VAL A 295 1.98 -9.39 35.06
N ILE A 296 2.63 -9.87 33.98
CA ILE A 296 2.03 -10.84 33.07
C ILE A 296 1.72 -12.10 33.88
N ASP A 297 0.44 -12.38 34.09
CA ASP A 297 0.00 -13.58 34.75
C ASP A 297 -0.39 -14.70 33.76
N ASP A 298 -0.55 -15.90 34.27
CA ASP A 298 -0.89 -17.07 33.45
C ASP A 298 -2.24 -16.91 32.73
N SER A 299 -3.17 -16.11 33.25
CA SER A 299 -4.47 -15.86 32.64
C SER A 299 -4.35 -15.04 31.37
N LEU A 300 -3.43 -14.09 31.30
CA LEU A 300 -3.15 -13.28 30.10
C LEU A 300 -2.56 -14.18 29.01
N ILE A 301 -1.64 -15.06 29.36
CA ILE A 301 -1.04 -16.01 28.41
C ILE A 301 -2.11 -16.99 27.90
N ALA A 302 -2.93 -17.53 28.77
CA ALA A 302 -4.00 -18.47 28.43
C ALA A 302 -5.01 -17.84 27.42
N ASN A 303 -5.41 -16.59 27.67
CA ASN A 303 -6.35 -15.88 26.80
C ASN A 303 -5.79 -15.59 25.39
N ASN A 304 -4.47 -15.57 25.23
CA ASN A 304 -3.79 -15.31 23.96
C ASN A 304 -3.14 -16.56 23.34
N THR A 305 -3.34 -17.74 23.96
CA THR A 305 -2.90 -19.02 23.40
C THR A 305 -3.96 -19.57 22.46
N LYS A 306 -3.57 -19.87 21.22
CA LYS A 306 -4.47 -20.54 20.27
C LYS A 306 -4.83 -21.91 20.84
N PRO A 307 -6.08 -22.37 20.65
CA PRO A 307 -6.48 -23.69 21.10
C PRO A 307 -5.59 -24.76 20.47
N SER A 308 -5.35 -25.85 21.23
CA SER A 308 -4.65 -27.01 20.69
C SER A 308 -5.39 -27.55 19.46
N SER A 309 -4.62 -27.97 18.45
CA SER A 309 -5.18 -28.61 17.27
C SER A 309 -4.63 -30.01 17.12
N THR A 310 -5.50 -30.97 16.82
CA THR A 310 -5.13 -32.35 16.53
C THR A 310 -5.07 -32.55 15.02
N TYR A 311 -4.05 -33.22 14.51
CA TYR A 311 -3.95 -33.58 13.11
C TYR A 311 -3.42 -35.01 12.97
N PHE A 312 -3.66 -35.63 11.81
CA PHE A 312 -3.09 -36.91 11.45
C PHE A 312 -1.80 -36.71 10.64
N ARG A 313 -0.75 -37.46 11.00
CA ARG A 313 0.43 -37.60 10.17
C ARG A 313 0.25 -38.91 9.36
N ILE A 314 0.17 -38.79 8.04
CA ILE A 314 0.06 -39.93 7.12
C ILE A 314 1.43 -40.13 6.50
N THR A 315 1.97 -41.35 6.59
CA THR A 315 3.23 -41.76 5.96
C THR A 315 2.99 -43.03 5.18
N VAL A 316 3.61 -43.13 4.02
CA VAL A 316 3.69 -44.37 3.25
C VAL A 316 4.74 -45.26 3.90
N THR A 317 4.40 -46.51 4.23
CA THR A 317 5.33 -47.48 4.77
C THR A 317 5.55 -48.56 3.70
N ASP A 318 6.80 -48.83 3.35
CA ASP A 318 7.12 -49.97 2.51
C ASP A 318 6.73 -51.21 3.30
N GLY A 319 5.77 -52.00 2.74
CA GLY A 319 5.01 -53.06 3.40
C GLY A 319 5.83 -54.22 4.00
N ASP A 320 6.99 -53.99 4.58
CA ASP A 320 7.76 -54.95 5.31
C ASP A 320 7.83 -54.61 6.78
N SER A 321 7.09 -55.35 7.56
CA SER A 321 6.98 -55.18 9.01
C SER A 321 8.14 -55.84 9.70
N SER A 322 9.13 -55.04 10.11
CA SER A 322 9.93 -55.29 11.33
C SER A 322 10.83 -54.08 11.57
N ASP A 323 10.56 -53.23 12.51
CA ASP A 323 11.26 -53.05 13.76
C ASP A 323 10.82 -51.81 14.53
N GLU A 324 10.61 -52.04 15.79
CA GLU A 324 10.50 -51.03 16.82
C GLU A 324 11.80 -50.23 16.89
N THR A 325 11.74 -48.94 16.70
CA THR A 325 12.47 -47.97 17.54
C THR A 325 11.85 -46.58 17.36
N ALA A 326 11.14 -46.16 18.37
CA ALA A 326 10.73 -44.79 18.53
C ALA A 326 11.96 -43.92 18.77
N ALA A 327 12.52 -43.37 17.75
CA ALA A 327 13.47 -42.27 17.87
C ALA A 327 12.66 -40.96 17.99
N LYS A 328 12.83 -40.33 19.13
CA LYS A 328 12.47 -38.95 19.35
C LYS A 328 13.41 -38.12 18.47
N ASP A 329 12.92 -37.67 17.36
CA ASP A 329 13.56 -36.59 16.63
C ASP A 329 12.62 -35.39 16.64
N ASP A 330 12.92 -34.46 17.52
CA ASP A 330 12.52 -33.07 17.40
C ASP A 330 13.18 -32.52 16.13
N ILE A 331 12.50 -32.66 14.99
CA ILE A 331 12.90 -31.97 13.78
C ILE A 331 12.35 -30.56 13.89
N GLU A 332 13.12 -29.66 14.51
CA GLU A 332 13.04 -28.24 14.19
C GLU A 332 13.16 -28.11 12.65
N GLN A 333 12.12 -27.61 12.02
CA GLN A 333 12.26 -27.15 10.64
C GLN A 333 13.37 -26.09 10.64
N PRO A 334 14.40 -26.20 9.78
CA PRO A 334 15.38 -25.14 9.67
C PRO A 334 14.66 -23.89 9.21
N LYS A 335 14.60 -22.88 10.07
CA LYS A 335 14.40 -21.51 9.64
C LYS A 335 15.47 -21.27 8.60
N GLN A 336 15.09 -21.11 7.34
CA GLN A 336 15.97 -20.49 6.36
C GLN A 336 16.23 -19.06 6.82
N VAL A 337 17.27 -18.92 7.60
CA VAL A 337 17.94 -17.63 7.76
C VAL A 337 18.66 -17.43 6.44
N ILE A 338 18.09 -16.65 5.54
CA ILE A 338 18.82 -16.08 4.42
C ILE A 338 19.74 -15.05 5.05
N THR A 339 20.91 -15.50 5.50
CA THR A 339 22.04 -14.61 5.72
C THR A 339 22.46 -14.15 4.34
N ALA A 340 22.29 -12.85 4.06
CA ALA A 340 22.93 -12.24 2.92
C ALA A 340 24.41 -12.59 2.98
N ARG A 341 24.92 -13.40 2.03
CA ARG A 341 26.34 -13.64 1.90
C ARG A 341 27.00 -12.31 1.57
N ASP A 342 28.04 -12.01 2.31
CA ASP A 342 28.94 -10.90 2.04
C ASP A 342 29.36 -10.96 0.55
N PRO A 343 29.18 -9.88 -0.24
CA PRO A 343 29.56 -9.85 -1.63
C PRO A 343 31.06 -10.19 -1.85
N GLN A 344 31.91 -9.98 -0.85
CA GLN A 344 33.33 -10.29 -0.90
C GLN A 344 33.58 -11.81 -0.90
N ALA A 345 32.76 -12.60 -0.19
CA ALA A 345 32.92 -14.05 -0.13
C ALA A 345 32.60 -14.77 -1.46
N VAL A 346 31.85 -14.11 -2.35
CA VAL A 346 31.52 -14.65 -3.69
C VAL A 346 32.65 -14.40 -4.69
N MET A 347 33.51 -13.40 -4.45
CA MET A 347 34.65 -13.10 -5.30
C MET A 347 35.85 -14.00 -5.02
N ASP A 348 36.02 -14.52 -3.81
CA ASP A 348 37.12 -15.40 -3.45
C ASP A 348 37.00 -16.84 -4.02
N ASP A 349 35.75 -17.27 -4.29
CA ASP A 349 35.50 -18.58 -4.93
C ASP A 349 35.68 -18.57 -6.46
N ALA A 350 35.81 -17.40 -7.10
CA ALA A 350 35.80 -17.28 -8.55
C ALA A 350 37.21 -17.13 -9.19
N ASN A 351 38.28 -17.10 -8.42
CA ASN A 351 39.70 -17.05 -8.88
C ASN A 351 39.93 -16.16 -10.12
N ILE A 352 39.43 -14.92 -10.12
CA ILE A 352 39.64 -13.93 -11.18
C ILE A 352 40.49 -12.80 -10.62
N SER A 353 41.76 -12.78 -11.02
CA SER A 353 42.68 -11.68 -10.76
C SER A 353 42.34 -10.47 -11.64
N VAL A 354 41.88 -9.36 -11.04
CA VAL A 354 41.76 -8.08 -11.72
C VAL A 354 42.81 -7.12 -11.18
N GLU A 355 43.78 -6.74 -12.04
CA GLU A 355 44.74 -5.70 -11.70
C GLU A 355 44.08 -4.34 -11.52
N PRO A 356 44.47 -3.56 -10.49
CA PRO A 356 43.86 -2.24 -10.26
C PRO A 356 44.50 -1.19 -11.19
N LYS A 357 43.70 -0.61 -12.06
CA LYS A 357 44.08 0.63 -12.75
C LYS A 357 43.85 1.82 -11.81
N THR A 358 44.97 2.29 -11.22
CA THR A 358 45.05 3.59 -10.55
C THR A 358 44.90 4.72 -11.58
N ASN A 359 43.96 5.65 -11.33
CA ASN A 359 44.16 7.10 -11.47
C ASN A 359 42.81 7.82 -11.40
N TYR A 360 42.46 8.25 -10.19
CA TYR A 360 41.61 9.44 -10.02
C TYR A 360 42.08 10.21 -8.79
N ALA A 361 42.59 11.41 -9.03
CA ALA A 361 42.95 12.36 -8.00
C ALA A 361 41.71 12.94 -7.32
N PRO A 362 41.67 13.11 -5.99
CA PRO A 362 40.53 13.66 -5.30
C PRO A 362 40.43 15.17 -5.54
N ARG A 363 39.28 15.62 -6.00
CA ARG A 363 38.90 17.03 -6.06
C ARG A 363 38.60 17.50 -4.63
N GLN A 364 39.30 18.54 -4.20
CA GLN A 364 39.07 19.21 -2.93
C GLN A 364 37.62 19.72 -2.82
N THR A 365 36.93 19.25 -1.80
CA THR A 365 35.60 19.74 -1.43
C THR A 365 35.70 20.97 -0.57
N ALA A 366 34.95 22.01 -0.93
CA ALA A 366 34.73 23.19 -0.11
C ALA A 366 33.96 22.86 1.17
N PRO A 367 34.10 23.62 2.26
CA PRO A 367 33.45 23.29 3.54
C PRO A 367 31.93 23.41 3.44
N PRO A 368 31.20 22.60 4.22
CA PRO A 368 29.74 22.56 4.17
C PRO A 368 29.15 23.86 4.70
N LYS A 369 28.23 24.43 3.94
CA LYS A 369 27.30 25.44 4.43
C LYS A 369 26.30 24.76 5.36
N GLU A 370 25.95 25.42 6.46
CA GLU A 370 25.00 24.98 7.47
C GLU A 370 23.74 24.37 6.84
N GLU A 371 23.44 23.11 7.22
CA GLU A 371 22.21 22.42 6.89
C GLU A 371 21.01 23.15 7.52
N ALA A 372 20.22 23.79 6.68
CA ALA A 372 18.83 24.06 7.04
C ALA A 372 18.12 22.72 7.17
N THR A 373 17.78 22.35 8.40
CA THR A 373 16.98 21.16 8.70
C THR A 373 15.65 21.26 7.96
N VAL A 374 15.54 20.56 6.85
CA VAL A 374 14.27 20.33 6.14
C VAL A 374 13.44 19.45 7.07
N ARG A 375 12.47 20.05 7.75
CA ARG A 375 11.48 19.30 8.54
C ARG A 375 10.68 18.42 7.60
N SER A 376 10.55 17.15 7.95
CA SER A 376 9.77 16.19 7.16
C SER A 376 8.33 16.69 6.97
N PRO A 377 7.68 16.40 5.83
CA PRO A 377 6.29 16.79 5.59
C PRO A 377 5.30 16.34 6.68
N LYS A 378 5.59 15.23 7.37
CA LYS A 378 4.79 14.73 8.50
C LYS A 378 4.70 15.70 9.67
N SER A 379 5.81 16.41 10.02
CA SER A 379 5.81 17.35 11.14
C SER A 379 5.01 18.62 10.88
N PHE A 380 4.76 18.95 9.61
CA PHE A 380 3.93 20.08 9.23
C PHE A 380 2.44 19.75 9.37
N PHE A 381 2.05 18.55 8.97
CA PHE A 381 0.65 18.11 9.03
C PHE A 381 0.18 17.88 10.47
N ASP A 382 1.04 17.37 11.36
CA ASP A 382 0.70 17.19 12.78
C ASP A 382 0.31 18.51 13.45
N LYS A 383 0.97 19.63 13.08
CA LYS A 383 0.60 20.97 13.58
C LYS A 383 -0.65 21.56 12.94
N ALA A 384 -0.89 21.24 11.66
CA ALA A 384 -2.08 21.72 10.96
C ALA A 384 -3.36 21.00 11.39
N THR A 385 -3.25 19.71 11.77
CA THR A 385 -4.40 18.92 12.24
C THR A 385 -4.82 19.32 13.66
N GLU A 386 -3.93 19.74 14.54
CA GLU A 386 -4.28 20.26 15.87
C GLU A 386 -5.16 21.51 15.79
N ASN A 387 -5.02 22.35 14.75
CA ASN A 387 -5.80 23.55 14.55
C ASN A 387 -7.05 23.37 13.65
N MET A 388 -7.27 22.18 13.09
CA MET A 388 -8.42 21.89 12.20
C MET A 388 -9.67 21.42 12.94
N PHE A 389 -9.59 21.13 14.24
CA PHE A 389 -10.67 20.49 15.00
C PHE A 389 -11.24 21.32 16.15
N PHE A 390 -10.87 22.63 16.27
CA PHE A 390 -11.46 23.54 17.26
C PHE A 390 -12.03 24.79 16.61
#